data_96423d8a847cbc65fd2fbb4e3b9a286e
#
_entry.id   96423d8a847cbc65fd2fbb4e3b9a286e
#
_cell.length_a   1.000
_cell.length_b   1.000
_cell.length_c   1.000
_cell.angle_alpha   90.00
_cell.angle_beta   90.00
_cell.angle_gamma   90.00
#
_symmetry.space_group_name_H-M   'P 1'
#
loop_
_entity.id
_entity.type
_entity.pdbx_description
1 polymer ?
#
loop_
_entity_poly.entity_id
_entity_poly.type
_entity_poly.pdbx_seq_one_letter_code
_entity_poly.pdbx_strand_id
1 'polypeptide(L)'
;MDISTQKTDQAPPPTAPPTATEQKRAARGATRPGDRIFLGLSRGSGILLLAIMAAIAGFLAYRASLAISKDDANFLTAFEWNTGVIPPKFGIAVLAFGTVVSSVIAMVLAVPIAVAIALFLTHYAPRRLRSPISYVIDLLAAVPSIVYGLWGALILVPQMDGLFGWLDEYLGWTGIFSWDQGAPRSMLTVGILLAIMILPIITNVSREVFRQVPQMHEEAALALGATRWEVVRMSVLPFGRSGVISASMLGLGRALGETMAVATVLSPDFDIHASLLNPGGGTFAQNIASKFNEASEFGRDALIASGLVLFVITLLVNGAARAIIARRKEYSGANA
;
A
#
# COMPACT_ATOMS: atom_id res chain seq x y z
N MET A 1 -60.10 68.86 14.46
CA MET A 1 -60.43 67.43 14.60
C MET A 1 -59.80 66.75 13.35
N ASP A 2 -58.54 66.31 13.47
CA ASP A 2 -57.71 65.94 12.33
C ASP A 2 -57.54 64.42 12.40
N ILE A 3 -58.06 63.71 11.42
CA ILE A 3 -58.01 62.24 11.35
C ILE A 3 -56.87 61.90 10.45
N SER A 4 -55.64 61.63 11.04
CA SER A 4 -54.48 61.13 10.35
C SER A 4 -54.72 59.69 9.89
N THR A 5 -54.72 59.49 8.60
CA THR A 5 -54.73 58.18 7.92
C THR A 5 -53.45 57.44 8.15
N GLN A 6 -53.48 56.38 8.94
CA GLN A 6 -52.38 55.42 9.14
C GLN A 6 -52.23 54.57 7.86
N LYS A 7 -51.12 54.79 7.15
CA LYS A 7 -50.68 53.99 6.00
C LYS A 7 -50.17 52.66 6.53
N THR A 8 -50.90 51.59 6.40
CA THR A 8 -50.51 50.22 6.71
C THR A 8 -49.40 49.83 5.75
N ASP A 9 -48.18 49.69 6.28
CA ASP A 9 -47.02 49.20 5.59
C ASP A 9 -47.21 47.67 5.39
N GLN A 10 -47.70 47.25 4.20
CA GLN A 10 -47.82 45.84 3.84
C GLN A 10 -46.43 45.34 3.49
N ALA A 11 -45.91 44.39 4.29
CA ALA A 11 -44.70 43.66 3.98
C ALA A 11 -44.81 43.00 2.58
N PRO A 12 -43.75 43.03 1.77
CA PRO A 12 -43.78 42.43 0.44
C PRO A 12 -44.07 40.92 0.54
N PRO A 13 -44.84 40.35 -0.41
CA PRO A 13 -45.17 38.92 -0.39
C PRO A 13 -43.90 38.06 -0.43
N PRO A 14 -43.89 36.90 0.23
CA PRO A 14 -42.74 36.00 0.23
C PRO A 14 -42.43 35.60 -1.20
N THR A 15 -41.16 35.86 -1.60
CA THR A 15 -40.63 35.47 -2.92
C THR A 15 -40.77 33.97 -3.09
N ALA A 16 -41.40 33.53 -4.17
CA ALA A 16 -41.55 32.11 -4.49
C ALA A 16 -40.17 31.42 -4.53
N PRO A 17 -40.05 30.17 -4.06
CA PRO A 17 -38.79 29.45 -4.11
C PRO A 17 -38.27 29.37 -5.56
N PRO A 18 -36.96 29.55 -5.78
CA PRO A 18 -36.41 29.59 -7.13
C PRO A 18 -36.67 28.27 -7.87
N THR A 19 -37.10 28.40 -9.12
CA THR A 19 -37.42 27.26 -9.97
C THR A 19 -36.17 26.40 -10.22
N ALA A 20 -36.34 25.09 -10.45
CA ALA A 20 -35.26 24.16 -10.71
C ALA A 20 -34.34 24.63 -11.86
N THR A 21 -34.86 25.47 -12.76
CA THR A 21 -34.09 26.09 -13.87
C THR A 21 -33.24 27.26 -13.39
N GLU A 22 -33.71 28.03 -12.41
CA GLU A 22 -32.92 29.12 -11.79
C GLU A 22 -31.88 28.58 -10.86
N GLN A 23 -32.13 27.48 -10.13
CA GLN A 23 -31.14 26.77 -9.34
C GLN A 23 -30.05 26.16 -10.23
N LYS A 24 -30.37 25.58 -11.41
CA LYS A 24 -29.39 25.12 -12.41
C LYS A 24 -28.63 26.27 -13.07
N ARG A 25 -29.20 27.46 -13.25
CA ARG A 25 -28.51 28.64 -13.73
C ARG A 25 -27.57 29.25 -12.68
N ALA A 26 -27.98 29.29 -11.40
CA ALA A 26 -27.14 29.74 -10.30
C ALA A 26 -25.96 28.79 -10.06
N ALA A 27 -26.20 27.47 -10.23
CA ALA A 27 -25.12 26.46 -10.16
C ALA A 27 -24.14 26.52 -11.37
N ARG A 28 -24.53 27.14 -12.49
CA ARG A 28 -23.66 27.52 -13.61
C ARG A 28 -23.02 28.90 -13.42
N GLY A 29 -22.86 29.36 -12.18
CA GLY A 29 -22.16 30.60 -11.84
C GLY A 29 -20.85 30.70 -12.61
N ALA A 30 -20.62 31.83 -13.26
CA ALA A 30 -19.47 32.13 -14.09
C ALA A 30 -18.21 31.68 -13.36
N THR A 31 -17.60 30.59 -13.83
CA THR A 31 -16.33 30.10 -13.28
C THR A 31 -15.31 31.22 -13.37
N ARG A 32 -14.88 31.74 -12.22
CA ARG A 32 -13.88 32.81 -12.14
C ARG A 32 -12.65 32.39 -12.96
N PRO A 33 -11.96 33.33 -13.62
CA PRO A 33 -10.79 32.99 -14.44
C PRO A 33 -9.74 32.18 -13.67
N GLY A 34 -9.59 32.44 -12.33
CA GLY A 34 -8.76 31.62 -11.46
C GLY A 34 -9.17 30.16 -11.34
N ASP A 35 -10.49 29.87 -11.30
CA ASP A 35 -10.99 28.48 -11.23
C ASP A 35 -10.71 27.71 -12.52
N ARG A 36 -10.79 28.40 -13.68
CA ARG A 36 -10.42 27.78 -14.98
C ARG A 36 -8.95 27.46 -15.07
N ILE A 37 -8.08 28.37 -14.61
CA ILE A 37 -6.62 28.15 -14.56
C ILE A 37 -6.32 26.99 -13.62
N PHE A 38 -6.89 26.97 -12.42
CA PHE A 38 -6.71 25.90 -11.44
C PHE A 38 -7.16 24.54 -11.98
N LEU A 39 -8.38 24.46 -12.55
CA LEU A 39 -8.87 23.24 -13.19
C LEU A 39 -8.02 22.80 -14.38
N GLY A 40 -7.52 23.76 -15.18
CA GLY A 40 -6.60 23.49 -16.28
C GLY A 40 -5.29 22.90 -15.80
N LEU A 41 -4.67 23.50 -14.79
CA LEU A 41 -3.43 23.02 -14.17
C LEU A 41 -3.63 21.63 -13.52
N SER A 42 -4.72 21.45 -12.77
CA SER A 42 -5.02 20.16 -12.12
C SER A 42 -5.24 19.03 -13.14
N ARG A 43 -6.01 19.29 -14.20
CA ARG A 43 -6.20 18.31 -15.28
C ARG A 43 -4.91 18.07 -16.07
N GLY A 44 -4.17 19.13 -16.36
CA GLY A 44 -2.88 19.05 -17.06
C GLY A 44 -1.87 18.22 -16.27
N SER A 45 -1.76 18.42 -14.96
CA SER A 45 -0.90 17.62 -14.08
C SER A 45 -1.31 16.14 -14.05
N GLY A 46 -2.61 15.85 -14.00
CA GLY A 46 -3.10 14.48 -14.07
C GLY A 46 -2.79 13.78 -15.41
N ILE A 47 -3.00 14.49 -16.54
CA ILE A 47 -2.66 13.98 -17.87
C ILE A 47 -1.15 13.80 -18.02
N LEU A 48 -0.35 14.74 -17.53
CA LEU A 48 1.12 14.66 -17.57
C LEU A 48 1.62 13.44 -16.79
N LEU A 49 1.08 13.19 -15.60
CA LEU A 49 1.43 12.01 -14.81
C LEU A 49 1.13 10.72 -15.58
N LEU A 50 -0.06 10.60 -16.16
CA LEU A 50 -0.43 9.42 -16.95
C LEU A 50 0.46 9.29 -18.21
N ALA A 51 0.82 10.39 -18.87
CA ALA A 51 1.71 10.38 -20.03
C ALA A 51 3.13 9.91 -19.65
N ILE A 52 3.66 10.38 -18.51
CA ILE A 52 4.95 9.92 -17.98
C ILE A 52 4.91 8.43 -17.66
N MET A 53 3.86 7.95 -16.97
CA MET A 53 3.70 6.53 -16.67
C MET A 53 3.62 5.67 -17.94
N ALA A 54 2.87 6.13 -18.95
CA ALA A 54 2.77 5.44 -20.24
C ALA A 54 4.11 5.44 -20.99
N ALA A 55 4.85 6.55 -20.96
CA ALA A 55 6.19 6.64 -21.57
C ALA A 55 7.19 5.69 -20.88
N ILE A 56 7.19 5.62 -19.55
CA ILE A 56 8.00 4.66 -18.78
C ILE A 56 7.63 3.23 -19.16
N ALA A 57 6.34 2.89 -19.17
CA ALA A 57 5.87 1.56 -19.54
C ALA A 57 6.29 1.19 -20.98
N GLY A 58 6.16 2.12 -21.93
CA GLY A 58 6.59 1.94 -23.31
C GLY A 58 8.11 1.73 -23.43
N PHE A 59 8.90 2.53 -22.72
CA PHE A 59 10.35 2.37 -22.66
C PHE A 59 10.76 1.01 -22.08
N LEU A 60 10.18 0.62 -20.94
CA LEU A 60 10.44 -0.68 -20.32
C LEU A 60 10.06 -1.84 -21.26
N ALA A 61 8.89 -1.76 -21.92
CA ALA A 61 8.43 -2.77 -22.87
C ALA A 61 9.36 -2.89 -24.09
N TYR A 62 9.84 -1.77 -24.63
CA TYR A 62 10.79 -1.76 -25.72
C TYR A 62 12.12 -2.44 -25.34
N ARG A 63 12.73 -2.06 -24.22
CA ARG A 63 14.00 -2.65 -23.74
C ARG A 63 13.82 -4.12 -23.34
N ALA A 64 12.70 -4.47 -22.71
CA ALA A 64 12.36 -5.84 -22.35
C ALA A 64 12.26 -6.74 -23.60
N SER A 65 11.64 -6.27 -24.68
CA SER A 65 11.52 -7.07 -25.92
C SER A 65 12.87 -7.41 -26.54
N LEU A 66 13.87 -6.52 -26.44
CA LEU A 66 15.22 -6.76 -26.91
C LEU A 66 15.95 -7.84 -26.09
N ALA A 67 15.73 -7.86 -24.78
CA ALA A 67 16.34 -8.87 -23.92
C ALA A 67 15.66 -10.24 -24.07
N ILE A 68 14.32 -10.28 -24.01
CA ILE A 68 13.55 -11.53 -24.11
C ILE A 68 13.75 -12.24 -25.44
N SER A 69 13.91 -11.48 -26.55
CA SER A 69 14.14 -12.08 -27.89
C SER A 69 15.47 -12.81 -28.02
N LYS A 70 16.44 -12.56 -27.14
CA LYS A 70 17.76 -13.19 -27.13
C LYS A 70 17.92 -14.24 -26.02
N ASP A 71 16.94 -14.38 -25.16
CA ASP A 71 16.94 -15.34 -24.06
C ASP A 71 16.73 -16.76 -24.61
N ASP A 72 17.61 -17.69 -24.28
CA ASP A 72 17.49 -19.13 -24.64
C ASP A 72 16.62 -19.90 -23.65
N ALA A 73 16.31 -19.31 -22.49
CA ALA A 73 15.46 -19.89 -21.47
C ALA A 73 14.02 -19.34 -21.55
N ASN A 74 13.10 -19.94 -20.83
CA ASN A 74 11.78 -19.38 -20.69
C ASN A 74 11.80 -18.28 -19.63
N PHE A 75 11.70 -17.02 -20.05
CA PHE A 75 11.73 -15.84 -19.19
C PHE A 75 10.82 -15.93 -17.97
N LEU A 76 9.63 -16.52 -18.09
CA LEU A 76 8.67 -16.57 -16.98
C LEU A 76 8.95 -17.68 -15.97
N THR A 77 9.51 -18.80 -16.42
CA THR A 77 9.62 -20.02 -15.60
C THR A 77 11.04 -20.44 -15.25
N ALA A 78 12.05 -19.87 -15.88
CA ALA A 78 13.44 -20.22 -15.55
C ALA A 78 13.84 -19.73 -14.16
N PHE A 79 14.66 -20.56 -13.48
CA PHE A 79 15.18 -20.29 -12.14
C PHE A 79 16.61 -19.76 -12.16
N GLU A 80 17.19 -19.56 -13.33
CA GLU A 80 18.56 -19.09 -13.52
C GLU A 80 18.60 -17.60 -13.83
N TRP A 81 19.71 -16.94 -13.47
CA TRP A 81 20.01 -15.56 -13.84
C TRP A 81 21.45 -15.43 -14.33
N ASN A 82 21.69 -15.87 -15.55
CA ASN A 82 23.00 -15.88 -16.20
C ASN A 82 22.96 -15.04 -17.49
N THR A 83 23.13 -13.73 -17.33
CA THR A 83 23.13 -12.78 -18.45
C THR A 83 24.51 -12.60 -19.10
N GLY A 84 25.56 -13.19 -18.52
CA GLY A 84 26.96 -13.12 -19.00
C GLY A 84 27.39 -14.30 -19.86
N VAL A 85 26.57 -15.32 -20.05
CA VAL A 85 26.85 -16.48 -20.90
C VAL A 85 26.24 -16.32 -22.29
N ILE A 86 26.74 -17.10 -23.27
CA ILE A 86 26.22 -17.11 -24.65
C ILE A 86 25.81 -18.56 -24.98
N PRO A 87 24.53 -18.85 -25.27
CA PRO A 87 23.37 -17.93 -25.19
C PRO A 87 23.01 -17.57 -23.75
N PRO A 88 22.48 -16.35 -23.52
CA PRO A 88 22.08 -15.92 -22.19
C PRO A 88 20.86 -16.70 -21.70
N LYS A 89 20.80 -16.96 -20.38
CA LYS A 89 19.70 -17.66 -19.72
C LYS A 89 19.29 -16.91 -18.48
N PHE A 90 18.07 -16.39 -18.46
CA PHE A 90 17.53 -15.69 -17.30
C PHE A 90 16.04 -15.84 -17.19
N GLY A 91 15.56 -15.84 -15.95
CA GLY A 91 14.14 -15.96 -15.65
C GLY A 91 13.73 -15.20 -14.41
N ILE A 92 12.44 -14.95 -14.31
CA ILE A 92 11.84 -14.13 -13.24
C ILE A 92 11.12 -14.95 -12.17
N ALA A 93 11.02 -16.26 -12.31
CA ALA A 93 10.20 -17.09 -11.41
C ALA A 93 10.58 -16.91 -9.94
N VAL A 94 11.88 -16.96 -9.62
CA VAL A 94 12.39 -16.78 -8.25
C VAL A 94 12.12 -15.38 -7.74
N LEU A 95 12.33 -14.35 -8.57
CA LEU A 95 12.13 -12.95 -8.21
C LEU A 95 10.65 -12.64 -7.97
N ALA A 96 9.76 -13.19 -8.80
CA ALA A 96 8.32 -13.05 -8.65
C ALA A 96 7.83 -13.74 -7.38
N PHE A 97 8.27 -14.98 -7.15
CA PHE A 97 7.97 -15.74 -5.94
C PHE A 97 8.39 -14.97 -4.69
N GLY A 98 9.66 -14.57 -4.60
CA GLY A 98 10.19 -13.88 -3.44
C GLY A 98 9.52 -12.53 -3.18
N THR A 99 9.24 -11.74 -4.24
CA THR A 99 8.54 -10.46 -4.10
C THR A 99 7.11 -10.64 -3.58
N VAL A 100 6.38 -11.62 -4.11
CA VAL A 100 4.99 -11.86 -3.69
C VAL A 100 4.95 -12.45 -2.29
N VAL A 101 5.74 -13.48 -2.00
CA VAL A 101 5.74 -14.17 -0.70
C VAL A 101 6.15 -13.23 0.43
N SER A 102 7.27 -12.50 0.29
CA SER A 102 7.71 -11.55 1.33
C SER A 102 6.67 -10.45 1.58
N SER A 103 6.03 -9.94 0.52
CA SER A 103 4.99 -8.93 0.65
C SER A 103 3.71 -9.48 1.30
N VAL A 104 3.31 -10.70 1.00
CA VAL A 104 2.16 -11.36 1.64
C VAL A 104 2.43 -11.57 3.13
N ILE A 105 3.61 -12.09 3.50
CA ILE A 105 4.00 -12.25 4.91
C ILE A 105 3.94 -10.89 5.62
N ALA A 106 4.53 -9.85 5.01
CA ALA A 106 4.52 -8.51 5.58
C ALA A 106 3.09 -7.99 5.81
N MET A 107 2.19 -8.19 4.85
CA MET A 107 0.80 -7.74 4.96
C MET A 107 0.00 -8.51 6.01
N VAL A 108 0.17 -9.84 6.07
CA VAL A 108 -0.52 -10.70 7.05
C VAL A 108 -0.15 -10.30 8.47
N LEU A 109 1.10 -9.92 8.70
CA LEU A 109 1.57 -9.48 10.01
C LEU A 109 1.22 -8.01 10.30
N ALA A 110 1.49 -7.11 9.35
CA ALA A 110 1.37 -5.68 9.59
C ALA A 110 -0.07 -5.19 9.65
N VAL A 111 -0.97 -5.64 8.77
CA VAL A 111 -2.32 -5.07 8.66
C VAL A 111 -3.14 -5.27 9.93
N PRO A 112 -3.24 -6.46 10.53
CA PRO A 112 -4.00 -6.65 11.77
C PRO A 112 -3.45 -5.81 12.92
N ILE A 113 -2.12 -5.78 13.07
CA ILE A 113 -1.45 -5.02 14.14
C ILE A 113 -1.65 -3.52 13.94
N ALA A 114 -1.47 -3.02 12.72
CA ALA A 114 -1.64 -1.60 12.38
C ALA A 114 -3.08 -1.12 12.62
N VAL A 115 -4.08 -1.92 12.22
CA VAL A 115 -5.49 -1.62 12.46
C VAL A 115 -5.80 -1.63 13.95
N ALA A 116 -5.28 -2.61 14.70
CA ALA A 116 -5.47 -2.67 16.16
C ALA A 116 -4.85 -1.44 16.86
N ILE A 117 -3.64 -1.02 16.47
CA ILE A 117 -3.00 0.18 17.01
C ILE A 117 -3.80 1.43 16.62
N ALA A 118 -4.27 1.54 15.39
CA ALA A 118 -5.08 2.67 14.94
C ALA A 118 -6.38 2.79 15.73
N LEU A 119 -7.11 1.69 15.94
CA LEU A 119 -8.32 1.63 16.78
C LEU A 119 -8.01 1.97 18.23
N PHE A 120 -6.95 1.41 18.79
CA PHE A 120 -6.53 1.75 20.15
C PHE A 120 -6.30 3.25 20.31
N LEU A 121 -5.55 3.87 19.41
CA LEU A 121 -5.22 5.30 19.46
C LEU A 121 -6.44 6.20 19.26
N THR A 122 -7.44 5.77 18.50
CA THR A 122 -8.63 6.61 18.22
C THR A 122 -9.71 6.48 19.30
N HIS A 123 -9.98 5.26 19.79
CA HIS A 123 -11.16 4.99 20.62
C HIS A 123 -10.83 4.59 22.07
N TYR A 124 -9.65 4.03 22.33
CA TYR A 124 -9.31 3.48 23.65
C TYR A 124 -8.22 4.26 24.40
N ALA A 125 -7.25 4.83 23.68
CA ALA A 125 -6.09 5.46 24.31
C ALA A 125 -6.49 6.71 25.12
N PRO A 126 -6.04 6.83 26.39
CA PRO A 126 -6.22 8.04 27.17
C PRO A 126 -5.50 9.22 26.49
N ARG A 127 -6.04 10.44 26.65
CA ARG A 127 -5.52 11.65 25.99
C ARG A 127 -4.01 11.85 26.21
N ARG A 128 -3.48 11.45 27.37
CA ARG A 128 -2.06 11.61 27.72
C ARG A 128 -1.14 10.70 26.92
N LEU A 129 -1.59 9.50 26.52
CA LEU A 129 -0.80 8.51 25.75
C LEU A 129 -0.98 8.65 24.24
N ARG A 130 -2.12 9.18 23.78
CA ARG A 130 -2.44 9.29 22.36
C ARG A 130 -1.40 10.10 21.58
N SER A 131 -0.99 11.26 22.11
CA SER A 131 -0.03 12.15 21.43
C SER A 131 1.38 11.54 21.34
N PRO A 132 2.02 11.10 22.45
CA PRO A 132 3.38 10.55 22.35
C PRO A 132 3.47 9.28 21.52
N ILE A 133 2.49 8.36 21.61
CA ILE A 133 2.50 7.14 20.77
C ILE A 133 2.33 7.51 19.29
N SER A 134 1.42 8.44 18.96
CA SER A 134 1.27 8.92 17.59
C SER A 134 2.56 9.52 17.06
N TYR A 135 3.24 10.34 17.86
CA TYR A 135 4.51 10.93 17.47
C TYR A 135 5.62 9.89 17.20
N VAL A 136 5.70 8.85 18.03
CA VAL A 136 6.65 7.74 17.81
C VAL A 136 6.35 7.01 16.50
N ILE A 137 5.07 6.74 16.21
CA ILE A 137 4.67 6.08 14.95
C ILE A 137 4.98 6.95 13.73
N ASP A 138 4.76 8.27 13.84
CA ASP A 138 5.08 9.22 12.78
C ASP A 138 6.60 9.29 12.54
N LEU A 139 7.43 9.25 13.61
CA LEU A 139 8.88 9.16 13.49
C LEU A 139 9.33 7.85 12.84
N LEU A 140 8.77 6.71 13.22
CA LEU A 140 9.10 5.42 12.62
C LEU A 140 8.77 5.41 11.12
N ALA A 141 7.67 6.05 10.69
CA ALA A 141 7.33 6.17 9.27
C ALA A 141 8.36 6.98 8.46
N ALA A 142 9.07 7.90 9.10
CA ALA A 142 10.07 8.77 8.48
C ALA A 142 11.48 8.14 8.41
N VAL A 143 11.72 7.02 9.09
CA VAL A 143 13.04 6.35 9.09
C VAL A 143 13.38 5.85 7.68
N PRO A 144 14.61 6.15 7.16
CA PRO A 144 15.07 5.60 5.87
C PRO A 144 15.09 4.07 5.87
N SER A 145 14.70 3.44 4.77
CA SER A 145 14.61 1.97 4.67
C SER A 145 15.95 1.25 4.88
N ILE A 146 17.06 1.89 4.50
CA ILE A 146 18.40 1.35 4.73
C ILE A 146 18.72 1.16 6.23
N VAL A 147 18.17 2.03 7.10
CA VAL A 147 18.35 1.91 8.56
C VAL A 147 17.63 0.68 9.07
N TYR A 148 16.39 0.45 8.61
CA TYR A 148 15.67 -0.79 8.89
C TYR A 148 16.43 -2.02 8.40
N GLY A 149 17.01 -1.94 7.20
CA GLY A 149 17.81 -3.02 6.63
C GLY A 149 19.05 -3.35 7.46
N LEU A 150 19.84 -2.34 7.86
CA LEU A 150 21.00 -2.52 8.73
C LEU A 150 20.62 -3.07 10.11
N TRP A 151 19.56 -2.52 10.72
CA TRP A 151 19.01 -3.04 11.97
C TRP A 151 18.56 -4.51 11.80
N GLY A 152 17.89 -4.80 10.69
CA GLY A 152 17.46 -6.15 10.35
C GLY A 152 18.62 -7.13 10.22
N ALA A 153 19.67 -6.76 9.49
CA ALA A 153 20.83 -7.61 9.27
C ALA A 153 21.65 -7.84 10.56
N LEU A 154 21.80 -6.80 11.40
CA LEU A 154 22.67 -6.85 12.59
C LEU A 154 21.95 -7.37 13.85
N ILE A 155 20.65 -7.12 13.96
CA ILE A 155 19.91 -7.42 15.19
C ILE A 155 18.79 -8.44 14.93
N LEU A 156 17.93 -8.24 13.93
CA LEU A 156 16.81 -9.13 13.68
C LEU A 156 17.27 -10.51 13.23
N VAL A 157 18.12 -10.59 12.22
CA VAL A 157 18.62 -11.88 11.67
C VAL A 157 19.19 -12.77 12.77
N PRO A 158 20.15 -12.34 13.63
CA PRO A 158 20.67 -13.20 14.69
C PRO A 158 19.64 -13.65 15.73
N GLN A 159 18.56 -12.91 15.90
CA GLN A 159 17.51 -13.27 16.87
C GLN A 159 16.47 -14.25 16.30
N MET A 160 16.49 -14.47 14.98
CA MET A 160 15.54 -15.39 14.33
C MET A 160 15.85 -16.86 14.59
N ASP A 161 17.08 -17.22 14.99
CA ASP A 161 17.46 -18.61 15.23
C ASP A 161 16.51 -19.31 16.21
N GLY A 162 16.18 -18.65 17.33
CA GLY A 162 15.25 -19.21 18.31
C GLY A 162 13.82 -19.38 17.78
N LEU A 163 13.34 -18.42 17.00
CA LEU A 163 12.02 -18.51 16.37
C LEU A 163 12.00 -19.61 15.29
N PHE A 164 13.05 -19.72 14.50
CA PHE A 164 13.14 -20.72 13.45
C PHE A 164 13.25 -22.13 14.01
N GLY A 165 14.06 -22.34 15.05
CA GLY A 165 14.09 -23.62 15.76
C GLY A 165 12.74 -24.03 16.34
N TRP A 166 12.01 -23.08 16.92
CA TRP A 166 10.65 -23.33 17.41
C TRP A 166 9.67 -23.66 16.27
N LEU A 167 9.71 -22.92 15.16
CA LEU A 167 8.85 -23.19 14.00
C LEU A 167 9.17 -24.55 13.36
N ASP A 168 10.44 -24.91 13.25
CA ASP A 168 10.87 -26.19 12.72
C ASP A 168 10.41 -27.36 13.61
N GLU A 169 10.56 -27.24 14.92
CA GLU A 169 10.15 -28.26 15.87
C GLU A 169 8.64 -28.55 15.83
N TYR A 170 7.80 -27.49 15.76
CA TYR A 170 6.34 -27.65 15.83
C TYR A 170 5.65 -27.70 14.46
N LEU A 171 6.21 -27.08 13.44
CA LEU A 171 5.58 -26.93 12.11
C LEU A 171 6.47 -27.44 10.96
N GLY A 172 7.68 -27.94 11.24
CA GLY A 172 8.61 -28.45 10.22
C GLY A 172 8.05 -29.60 9.39
N TRP A 173 7.13 -30.39 9.97
CA TRP A 173 6.43 -31.46 9.25
C TRP A 173 5.62 -30.95 8.02
N THR A 174 5.29 -29.68 7.96
CA THR A 174 4.59 -29.09 6.80
C THR A 174 5.50 -28.90 5.59
N GLY A 175 6.83 -28.97 5.74
CA GLY A 175 7.83 -28.62 4.74
C GLY A 175 7.97 -27.12 4.46
N ILE A 176 6.99 -26.30 4.87
CA ILE A 176 7.02 -24.83 4.71
C ILE A 176 7.90 -24.17 5.78
N PHE A 177 7.98 -24.79 6.97
CA PHE A 177 8.72 -24.30 8.12
C PHE A 177 9.87 -25.26 8.50
N SER A 178 10.38 -26.06 7.56
CA SER A 178 11.58 -26.85 7.79
C SER A 178 12.82 -25.96 7.72
N TRP A 179 13.76 -26.12 8.68
CA TRP A 179 14.97 -25.31 8.76
C TRP A 179 16.24 -26.17 8.77
N ASP A 180 17.09 -25.95 7.79
CA ASP A 180 18.38 -26.67 7.65
C ASP A 180 19.49 -26.06 8.52
N GLN A 181 19.13 -25.31 9.58
CA GLN A 181 20.04 -24.66 10.53
C GLN A 181 21.10 -23.73 9.87
N GLY A 182 20.78 -23.22 8.69
CA GLY A 182 21.56 -22.18 8.02
C GLY A 182 21.34 -20.80 8.62
N ALA A 183 22.03 -19.79 8.12
CA ALA A 183 21.80 -18.41 8.53
C ALA A 183 20.34 -17.99 8.23
N PRO A 184 19.61 -17.37 9.18
CA PRO A 184 18.18 -17.05 9.01
C PRO A 184 17.95 -15.82 8.11
N ARG A 185 18.64 -15.77 6.98
CA ARG A 185 18.50 -14.77 5.92
C ARG A 185 17.51 -15.25 4.88
N SER A 186 16.27 -15.39 5.30
CA SER A 186 15.20 -16.07 4.58
C SER A 186 14.05 -15.13 4.21
N MET A 187 13.09 -15.65 3.42
CA MET A 187 11.88 -14.91 3.06
C MET A 187 11.02 -14.55 4.26
N LEU A 188 10.98 -15.38 5.32
CA LEU A 188 10.24 -15.05 6.53
C LEU A 188 10.87 -13.86 7.27
N THR A 189 12.20 -13.85 7.41
CA THR A 189 12.90 -12.74 8.05
C THR A 189 12.67 -11.42 7.30
N VAL A 190 12.75 -11.46 5.97
CA VAL A 190 12.44 -10.30 5.11
C VAL A 190 10.98 -9.87 5.30
N GLY A 191 10.03 -10.81 5.29
CA GLY A 191 8.62 -10.51 5.52
C GLY A 191 8.34 -9.84 6.86
N ILE A 192 8.99 -10.28 7.93
CA ILE A 192 8.91 -9.66 9.27
C ILE A 192 9.51 -8.24 9.24
N LEU A 193 10.68 -8.07 8.63
CA LEU A 193 11.30 -6.75 8.50
C LEU A 193 10.40 -5.77 7.74
N LEU A 194 9.86 -6.20 6.61
CA LEU A 194 8.92 -5.41 5.81
C LEU A 194 7.64 -5.10 6.61
N ALA A 195 7.13 -6.04 7.40
CA ALA A 195 5.97 -5.82 8.26
C ALA A 195 6.22 -4.67 9.24
N ILE A 196 7.37 -4.66 9.93
CA ILE A 196 7.75 -3.59 10.86
C ILE A 196 7.83 -2.24 10.13
N MET A 197 8.36 -2.22 8.92
CA MET A 197 8.55 -1.01 8.13
C MET A 197 7.23 -0.42 7.59
N ILE A 198 6.28 -1.28 7.16
CA ILE A 198 4.99 -0.80 6.62
C ILE A 198 3.94 -0.52 7.69
N LEU A 199 4.10 -1.11 8.89
CA LEU A 199 3.17 -0.97 10.01
C LEU A 199 2.87 0.50 10.37
N PRO A 200 3.85 1.41 10.51
CA PRO A 200 3.58 2.81 10.84
C PRO A 200 2.74 3.52 9.78
N ILE A 201 2.98 3.23 8.50
CA ILE A 201 2.27 3.84 7.38
C ILE A 201 0.80 3.42 7.38
N ILE A 202 0.54 2.11 7.52
CA ILE A 202 -0.82 1.58 7.57
C ILE A 202 -1.55 2.12 8.81
N THR A 203 -0.86 2.18 9.95
CA THR A 203 -1.42 2.73 11.19
C THR A 203 -1.85 4.18 11.04
N ASN A 204 -0.99 5.03 10.48
CA ASN A 204 -1.26 6.45 10.33
C ASN A 204 -2.46 6.73 9.43
N VAL A 205 -2.52 6.07 8.27
CA VAL A 205 -3.65 6.25 7.34
C VAL A 205 -4.93 5.67 7.94
N SER A 206 -4.88 4.48 8.56
CA SER A 206 -6.04 3.87 9.21
C SER A 206 -6.56 4.72 10.37
N ARG A 207 -5.66 5.31 11.19
CA ARG A 207 -6.01 6.24 12.26
C ARG A 207 -6.77 7.45 11.74
N GLU A 208 -6.32 8.03 10.64
CA GLU A 208 -6.99 9.18 10.03
C GLU A 208 -8.37 8.82 9.51
N VAL A 209 -8.51 7.65 8.90
CA VAL A 209 -9.81 7.12 8.43
C VAL A 209 -10.78 6.92 9.60
N PHE A 210 -10.33 6.33 10.72
CA PHE A 210 -11.18 6.11 11.88
C PHE A 210 -11.60 7.41 12.58
N ARG A 211 -10.80 8.48 12.47
CA ARG A 211 -11.18 9.81 12.98
C ARG A 211 -12.29 10.48 12.18
N GLN A 212 -12.50 10.06 10.94
CA GLN A 212 -13.54 10.63 10.07
C GLN A 212 -14.91 9.98 10.28
N VAL A 213 -15.01 8.99 11.15
CA VAL A 213 -16.31 8.37 11.52
C VAL A 213 -17.18 9.45 12.19
N PRO A 214 -18.42 9.70 11.72
CA PRO A 214 -19.30 10.67 12.35
C PRO A 214 -19.66 10.24 13.78
N GLN A 215 -19.46 11.15 14.76
CA GLN A 215 -19.73 10.87 16.17
C GLN A 215 -21.19 10.43 16.41
N MET A 216 -22.13 10.94 15.61
CA MET A 216 -23.53 10.58 15.68
C MET A 216 -23.80 9.08 15.54
N HIS A 217 -22.98 8.35 14.75
CA HIS A 217 -23.11 6.88 14.62
C HIS A 217 -22.64 6.16 15.88
N GLU A 218 -21.58 6.67 16.51
CA GLU A 218 -21.05 6.10 17.76
C GLU A 218 -22.01 6.38 18.93
N GLU A 219 -22.50 7.61 19.05
CA GLU A 219 -23.46 8.02 20.09
C GLU A 219 -24.79 7.27 19.97
N ALA A 220 -25.30 7.07 18.76
CA ALA A 220 -26.51 6.30 18.52
C ALA A 220 -26.37 4.84 18.99
N ALA A 221 -25.23 4.20 18.70
CA ALA A 221 -24.96 2.84 19.15
C ALA A 221 -24.85 2.77 20.69
N LEU A 222 -24.19 3.75 21.33
CA LEU A 222 -24.10 3.85 22.80
C LEU A 222 -25.46 4.08 23.44
N ALA A 223 -26.32 4.90 22.85
CA ALA A 223 -27.68 5.17 23.33
C ALA A 223 -28.55 3.91 23.32
N LEU A 224 -28.27 2.96 22.42
CA LEU A 224 -28.92 1.64 22.39
C LEU A 224 -28.30 0.63 23.37
N GLY A 225 -27.34 1.05 24.18
CA GLY A 225 -26.70 0.20 25.19
C GLY A 225 -25.53 -0.63 24.68
N ALA A 226 -24.99 -0.35 23.50
CA ALA A 226 -23.84 -1.05 22.96
C ALA A 226 -22.56 -0.79 23.79
N THR A 227 -21.75 -1.80 23.97
CA THR A 227 -20.40 -1.67 24.55
C THR A 227 -19.44 -0.97 23.58
N ARG A 228 -18.32 -0.44 24.07
CA ARG A 228 -17.32 0.22 23.22
C ARG A 228 -16.81 -0.67 22.09
N TRP A 229 -16.66 -1.97 22.33
CA TRP A 229 -16.24 -2.91 21.30
C TRP A 229 -17.33 -3.11 20.23
N GLU A 230 -18.59 -3.18 20.64
CA GLU A 230 -19.71 -3.29 19.71
C GLU A 230 -19.83 -2.03 18.84
N VAL A 231 -19.64 -0.82 19.42
CA VAL A 231 -19.56 0.42 18.64
C VAL A 231 -18.45 0.34 17.58
N VAL A 232 -17.25 -0.09 17.95
CA VAL A 232 -16.14 -0.26 17.00
C VAL A 232 -16.51 -1.24 15.89
N ARG A 233 -17.12 -2.39 16.25
CA ARG A 233 -17.47 -3.45 15.29
C ARG A 233 -18.65 -3.05 14.38
N MET A 234 -19.64 -2.33 14.88
CA MET A 234 -20.87 -2.01 14.13
C MET A 234 -20.80 -0.68 13.39
N SER A 235 -20.05 0.30 13.90
CA SER A 235 -20.00 1.65 13.33
C SER A 235 -18.65 1.98 12.73
N VAL A 236 -17.55 1.82 13.50
CA VAL A 236 -16.23 2.30 13.10
C VAL A 236 -15.59 1.44 12.00
N LEU A 237 -15.55 0.12 12.20
CA LEU A 237 -14.92 -0.79 11.24
C LEU A 237 -15.68 -0.84 9.90
N PRO A 238 -17.00 -0.92 9.84
CA PRO A 238 -17.72 -0.89 8.57
C PRO A 238 -17.52 0.40 7.79
N PHE A 239 -17.56 1.55 8.49
CA PHE A 239 -17.32 2.87 7.89
C PHE A 239 -15.87 2.98 7.37
N GLY A 240 -14.88 2.61 8.20
CA GLY A 240 -13.46 2.74 7.91
C GLY A 240 -12.92 1.69 6.93
N ARG A 241 -13.67 0.65 6.59
CA ARG A 241 -13.18 -0.51 5.84
C ARG A 241 -12.53 -0.15 4.49
N SER A 242 -13.14 0.74 3.71
CA SER A 242 -12.57 1.16 2.43
C SER A 242 -11.26 1.92 2.60
N GLY A 243 -11.15 2.72 3.65
CA GLY A 243 -9.94 3.44 4.01
C GLY A 243 -8.83 2.53 4.52
N VAL A 244 -9.15 1.53 5.34
CA VAL A 244 -8.19 0.51 5.79
C VAL A 244 -7.65 -0.30 4.60
N ILE A 245 -8.49 -0.69 3.64
CA ILE A 245 -8.03 -1.35 2.42
C ILE A 245 -7.08 -0.43 1.65
N SER A 246 -7.40 0.87 1.52
CA SER A 246 -6.53 1.84 0.85
C SER A 246 -5.19 2.03 1.58
N ALA A 247 -5.20 2.08 2.92
CA ALA A 247 -4.00 2.12 3.76
C ALA A 247 -3.13 0.86 3.56
N SER A 248 -3.77 -0.30 3.52
CA SER A 248 -3.11 -1.58 3.28
C SER A 248 -2.47 -1.65 1.88
N MET A 249 -3.14 -1.11 0.86
CA MET A 249 -2.58 -1.02 -0.50
C MET A 249 -1.38 -0.10 -0.57
N LEU A 250 -1.38 1.00 0.19
CA LEU A 250 -0.20 1.87 0.28
C LEU A 250 1.00 1.14 0.92
N GLY A 251 0.75 0.40 2.00
CA GLY A 251 1.76 -0.46 2.62
C GLY A 251 2.27 -1.55 1.69
N LEU A 252 1.37 -2.23 0.96
CA LEU A 252 1.74 -3.27 -0.01
C LEU A 252 2.58 -2.71 -1.16
N GLY A 253 2.21 -1.54 -1.71
CA GLY A 253 3.01 -0.90 -2.76
C GLY A 253 4.44 -0.62 -2.30
N ARG A 254 4.63 -0.21 -1.03
CA ARG A 254 5.95 -0.03 -0.43
C ARG A 254 6.68 -1.37 -0.25
N ALA A 255 6.01 -2.42 0.23
CA ALA A 255 6.63 -3.73 0.42
C ALA A 255 7.08 -4.38 -0.90
N LEU A 256 6.27 -4.29 -1.96
CA LEU A 256 6.61 -4.79 -3.30
C LEU A 256 7.83 -4.10 -3.92
N GLY A 257 8.01 -2.81 -3.65
CA GLY A 257 9.09 -1.99 -4.20
C GLY A 257 10.31 -1.85 -3.28
N GLU A 258 10.34 -2.51 -2.11
CA GLU A 258 11.45 -2.34 -1.17
C GLU A 258 12.73 -2.98 -1.70
N THR A 259 13.77 -2.18 -1.69
CA THR A 259 15.04 -2.51 -2.34
C THR A 259 16.16 -2.71 -1.32
N MET A 260 16.47 -1.65 -0.56
CA MET A 260 17.67 -1.58 0.25
C MET A 260 17.56 -2.42 1.54
N ALA A 261 16.38 -2.41 2.17
CA ALA A 261 16.16 -3.21 3.37
C ALA A 261 16.21 -4.71 3.04
N VAL A 262 15.66 -5.12 1.90
CA VAL A 262 15.72 -6.51 1.44
C VAL A 262 17.14 -6.90 1.07
N ALA A 263 17.88 -6.06 0.33
CA ALA A 263 19.25 -6.34 -0.11
C ALA A 263 20.24 -6.53 1.05
N THR A 264 20.00 -5.92 2.20
CA THR A 264 20.88 -6.07 3.37
C THR A 264 20.61 -7.32 4.19
N VAL A 265 19.37 -7.83 4.16
CA VAL A 265 18.94 -8.98 4.97
C VAL A 265 18.95 -10.28 4.19
N LEU A 266 18.49 -10.28 2.95
CA LEU A 266 18.39 -11.49 2.14
C LEU A 266 19.75 -11.85 1.51
N SER A 267 20.13 -13.13 1.60
CA SER A 267 21.18 -13.69 0.76
C SER A 267 20.55 -14.08 -0.59
N PRO A 268 20.87 -13.39 -1.69
CA PRO A 268 20.27 -13.70 -2.98
C PRO A 268 20.73 -15.08 -3.46
N ASP A 269 19.76 -15.94 -3.70
CA ASP A 269 19.94 -17.22 -4.35
C ASP A 269 18.81 -17.37 -5.38
N PHE A 270 19.08 -18.08 -6.48
CA PHE A 270 18.10 -18.30 -7.54
C PHE A 270 17.41 -19.66 -7.43
N ASP A 271 17.53 -20.31 -6.27
CA ASP A 271 16.77 -21.51 -5.96
C ASP A 271 15.46 -21.18 -5.23
N ILE A 272 14.37 -21.86 -5.62
CA ILE A 272 13.09 -21.81 -4.88
C ILE A 272 13.09 -22.94 -3.87
N HIS A 273 13.18 -22.58 -2.61
CA HIS A 273 12.95 -23.51 -1.51
C HIS A 273 11.48 -23.55 -1.14
N ALA A 274 10.95 -24.74 -0.88
CA ALA A 274 9.59 -24.89 -0.36
C ALA A 274 9.47 -24.27 1.04
N SER A 275 10.57 -24.26 1.79
CA SER A 275 10.63 -23.69 3.12
C SER A 275 10.88 -22.18 3.08
N LEU A 276 10.10 -21.46 3.90
CA LEU A 276 10.24 -20.02 4.12
C LEU A 276 11.37 -19.66 5.10
N LEU A 277 11.95 -20.65 5.80
CA LEU A 277 12.99 -20.49 6.80
C LEU A 277 14.40 -20.61 6.20
N ASN A 278 14.53 -21.35 5.12
CA ASN A 278 15.84 -21.55 4.49
C ASN A 278 16.31 -20.29 3.75
N PRO A 279 17.63 -20.04 3.75
CA PRO A 279 18.23 -18.99 2.95
C PRO A 279 17.87 -19.17 1.48
N GLY A 280 17.66 -18.09 0.75
CA GLY A 280 17.44 -18.15 -0.67
C GLY A 280 16.31 -17.27 -1.16
N GLY A 281 16.11 -17.30 -2.47
CA GLY A 281 15.17 -16.44 -3.16
C GLY A 281 15.75 -15.04 -3.44
N GLY A 282 14.96 -14.22 -4.11
CA GLY A 282 15.29 -12.84 -4.44
C GLY A 282 14.04 -12.04 -4.72
N THR A 283 14.13 -10.71 -4.66
CA THR A 283 13.05 -9.83 -5.11
C THR A 283 13.48 -9.05 -6.34
N PHE A 284 12.51 -8.61 -7.14
CA PHE A 284 12.79 -7.80 -8.32
C PHE A 284 13.61 -6.55 -7.99
N ALA A 285 13.14 -5.78 -7.01
CA ALA A 285 13.77 -4.52 -6.64
C ALA A 285 15.21 -4.72 -6.12
N GLN A 286 15.43 -5.74 -5.28
CA GLN A 286 16.74 -6.10 -4.78
C GLN A 286 17.69 -6.55 -5.91
N ASN A 287 17.23 -7.43 -6.82
CA ASN A 287 18.05 -7.93 -7.94
C ASN A 287 18.48 -6.79 -8.87
N ILE A 288 17.55 -5.86 -9.19
CA ILE A 288 17.87 -4.68 -10.00
C ILE A 288 18.94 -3.83 -9.31
N ALA A 289 18.74 -3.49 -8.04
CA ALA A 289 19.66 -2.59 -7.32
C ALA A 289 21.06 -3.18 -7.15
N SER A 290 21.16 -4.48 -6.86
CA SER A 290 22.46 -5.13 -6.64
C SER A 290 23.24 -5.35 -7.92
N LYS A 291 22.58 -5.61 -9.06
CA LYS A 291 23.26 -5.99 -10.30
C LYS A 291 23.36 -4.88 -11.35
N PHE A 292 22.58 -3.81 -11.25
CA PHE A 292 22.47 -2.80 -12.31
C PHE A 292 23.80 -2.13 -12.67
N ASN A 293 24.64 -1.83 -11.67
CA ASN A 293 25.92 -1.13 -11.89
C ASN A 293 26.98 -2.02 -12.52
N GLU A 294 26.93 -3.33 -12.26
CA GLU A 294 27.90 -4.32 -12.75
C GLU A 294 27.46 -4.99 -14.05
N ALA A 295 26.17 -4.81 -14.43
CA ALA A 295 25.59 -5.48 -15.58
C ALA A 295 26.14 -4.92 -16.91
N SER A 296 26.38 -5.83 -17.86
CA SER A 296 26.61 -5.50 -19.26
C SER A 296 25.40 -4.78 -19.86
N GLU A 297 25.51 -4.25 -21.08
CA GLU A 297 24.36 -3.61 -21.74
C GLU A 297 23.16 -4.56 -21.87
N PHE A 298 23.40 -5.80 -22.29
CA PHE A 298 22.38 -6.84 -22.33
C PHE A 298 21.82 -7.17 -20.94
N GLY A 299 22.70 -7.29 -19.93
CA GLY A 299 22.30 -7.53 -18.54
C GLY A 299 21.37 -6.44 -17.99
N ARG A 300 21.61 -5.17 -18.37
CA ARG A 300 20.71 -4.06 -18.01
C ARG A 300 19.36 -4.19 -18.68
N ASP A 301 19.30 -4.62 -19.93
CA ASP A 301 18.01 -4.88 -20.62
C ASP A 301 17.23 -6.00 -19.96
N ALA A 302 17.90 -7.07 -19.51
CA ALA A 302 17.29 -8.15 -18.74
C ALA A 302 16.76 -7.66 -17.37
N LEU A 303 17.50 -6.80 -16.67
CA LEU A 303 17.05 -6.18 -15.42
C LEU A 303 15.85 -5.25 -15.67
N ILE A 304 15.85 -4.49 -16.76
CA ILE A 304 14.71 -3.65 -17.16
C ILE A 304 13.48 -4.52 -17.48
N ALA A 305 13.67 -5.67 -18.12
CA ALA A 305 12.58 -6.62 -18.38
C ALA A 305 11.98 -7.15 -17.06
N SER A 306 12.80 -7.45 -16.06
CA SER A 306 12.30 -7.82 -14.73
C SER A 306 11.56 -6.68 -14.04
N GLY A 307 12.03 -5.44 -14.21
CA GLY A 307 11.34 -4.23 -13.73
C GLY A 307 9.98 -4.00 -14.38
N LEU A 308 9.83 -4.32 -15.67
CA LEU A 308 8.53 -4.28 -16.35
C LEU A 308 7.54 -5.24 -15.71
N VAL A 309 7.97 -6.46 -15.35
CA VAL A 309 7.10 -7.43 -14.67
C VAL A 309 6.67 -6.92 -13.29
N LEU A 310 7.60 -6.37 -12.51
CA LEU A 310 7.24 -5.74 -11.23
C LEU A 310 6.22 -4.60 -11.43
N PHE A 311 6.39 -3.77 -12.46
CA PHE A 311 5.44 -2.71 -12.80
C PHE A 311 4.05 -3.28 -13.12
N VAL A 312 3.97 -4.35 -13.91
CA VAL A 312 2.71 -5.03 -14.24
C VAL A 312 2.07 -5.65 -12.99
N ILE A 313 2.83 -6.35 -12.15
CA ILE A 313 2.33 -6.93 -10.89
C ILE A 313 1.74 -5.84 -10.01
N THR A 314 2.47 -4.73 -9.81
CA THR A 314 1.99 -3.62 -8.97
C THR A 314 0.73 -2.96 -9.54
N LEU A 315 0.65 -2.81 -10.87
CA LEU A 315 -0.54 -2.28 -11.54
C LEU A 315 -1.76 -3.19 -11.37
N LEU A 316 -1.57 -4.51 -11.54
CA LEU A 316 -2.64 -5.51 -11.38
C LEU A 316 -3.15 -5.56 -9.94
N VAL A 317 -2.25 -5.59 -8.97
CA VAL A 317 -2.60 -5.62 -7.54
C VAL A 317 -3.35 -4.34 -7.13
N ASN A 318 -2.84 -3.18 -7.52
CA ASN A 318 -3.51 -1.91 -7.25
C ASN A 318 -4.87 -1.79 -7.97
N GLY A 319 -4.96 -2.29 -9.20
CA GLY A 319 -6.20 -2.33 -9.97
C GLY A 319 -7.24 -3.25 -9.32
N ALA A 320 -6.84 -4.46 -8.89
CA ALA A 320 -7.71 -5.39 -8.18
C ALA A 320 -8.25 -4.78 -6.87
N ALA A 321 -7.39 -4.15 -6.09
CA ALA A 321 -7.80 -3.48 -4.85
C ALA A 321 -8.82 -2.35 -5.10
N ARG A 322 -8.58 -1.52 -6.11
CA ARG A 322 -9.54 -0.45 -6.51
C ARG A 322 -10.87 -1.04 -6.98
N ALA A 323 -10.85 -2.14 -7.73
CA ALA A 323 -12.06 -2.82 -8.18
C ALA A 323 -12.88 -3.37 -7.00
N ILE A 324 -12.21 -3.92 -5.97
CA ILE A 324 -12.87 -4.38 -4.74
C ILE A 324 -13.54 -3.21 -4.00
N ILE A 325 -12.85 -2.07 -3.89
CA ILE A 325 -13.40 -0.88 -3.24
C ILE A 325 -14.57 -0.31 -4.04
N ALA A 326 -14.45 -0.23 -5.37
CA ALA A 326 -15.49 0.34 -6.24
C ALA A 326 -16.80 -0.48 -6.18
N ARG A 327 -16.73 -1.82 -6.24
CA ARG A 327 -17.90 -2.71 -6.13
C ARG A 327 -18.66 -2.55 -4.81
N ARG A 328 -17.98 -2.10 -3.75
CA ARG A 328 -18.61 -1.93 -2.43
C ARG A 328 -19.21 -0.54 -2.19
N LYS A 329 -18.81 0.49 -2.95
CA LYS A 329 -19.43 1.82 -2.89
C LYS A 329 -20.90 1.79 -3.31
N GLU A 330 -21.30 0.87 -4.17
CA GLU A 330 -22.71 0.68 -4.58
C GLU A 330 -23.58 0.13 -3.44
N TYR A 331 -23.00 -0.53 -2.43
CA TYR A 331 -23.71 -1.08 -1.27
C TYR A 331 -23.74 -0.16 -0.04
N SER A 332 -22.91 0.88 0.03
CA SER A 332 -22.95 1.85 1.12
C SER A 332 -23.78 3.05 0.64
N GLY A 333 -25.11 2.96 0.80
CA GLY A 333 -26.18 3.96 0.56
C GLY A 333 -25.82 5.46 0.57
N ALA A 334 -24.88 5.88 -0.26
CA ALA A 334 -24.53 7.27 -0.50
C ALA A 334 -25.51 7.95 -1.48
N ASN A 335 -26.74 7.42 -1.60
CA ASN A 335 -27.87 7.99 -2.31
C ASN A 335 -29.09 8.09 -1.36
N ALA A 336 -28.89 8.62 -0.17
CA ALA A 336 -29.99 9.09 0.69
C ALA A 336 -29.75 10.54 1.08
#